data_53c73d227da0263d75e04ef924d4a573
#
_entry.id   53c73d227da0263d75e04ef924d4a573
#
_cell.length_a   1.000
_cell.length_b   1.000
_cell.length_c   1.000
_cell.angle_alpha   90.00
_cell.angle_beta   90.00
_cell.angle_gamma   90.00
#
_symmetry.space_group_name_H-M   'P 1'
#
loop_
_entity.id
_entity.type
_entity.pdbx_description
1 polymer ?
#
loop_
_entity_poly.entity_id
_entity_poly.type
_entity_poly.pdbx_seq_one_letter_code
_entity_poly.pdbx_strand_id
1 'polypeptide(L)'
;MKKIVALILTAMLMLAAVSALAEGELKIGEAVFAAHGTHCFAVITAVVQEDTIVAAHIDEFQFMGDRADLAAIGVPNSELPDEAFSVKNEDGSIKSKLGSKRVNSDLYSLNMQRAGSTVQIAANYDYIEAYCVGKTIAELEAAVNGEGFADAVTSATLADTTGYAKGILEAAKNALAKTGTYTFYNKTGEKVTELYLVNNKTGEKGINYAVNGFAADAKNVITRTVSAEDAEGYSMTVLFKTESGYEGSFPTLHIEVAPITLLAADAMTGATAISFAPAE
;
A
#
# COMPACT_ATOMS: atom_id res chain seq x y z
N MET A 1 -13.76 5.58 49.38
CA MET A 1 -14.12 6.76 48.58
C MET A 1 -12.99 7.23 47.68
N LYS A 2 -11.79 7.57 48.16
CA LYS A 2 -10.67 8.08 47.28
C LYS A 2 -10.29 7.14 46.13
N LYS A 3 -10.29 5.80 46.35
CA LYS A 3 -9.95 4.81 45.28
C LYS A 3 -11.04 4.67 44.21
N ILE A 4 -12.32 4.86 44.57
CA ILE A 4 -13.45 4.81 43.63
C ILE A 4 -13.49 6.08 42.78
N VAL A 5 -13.17 7.24 43.37
CA VAL A 5 -13.08 8.51 42.66
C VAL A 5 -11.93 8.48 41.64
N ALA A 6 -10.77 7.89 41.99
CA ALA A 6 -9.65 7.74 41.07
C ALA A 6 -10.00 6.82 39.89
N LEU A 7 -10.72 5.70 40.14
CA LEU A 7 -11.14 4.78 39.09
C LEU A 7 -12.14 5.42 38.12
N ILE A 8 -13.08 6.21 38.62
CA ILE A 8 -14.07 6.94 37.82
C ILE A 8 -13.37 8.05 37.00
N LEU A 9 -12.38 8.73 37.58
CA LEU A 9 -11.61 9.75 36.86
C LEU A 9 -10.77 9.14 35.73
N THR A 10 -10.16 7.99 35.96
CA THR A 10 -9.40 7.25 34.94
C THR A 10 -10.33 6.76 33.81
N ALA A 11 -11.50 6.23 34.15
CA ALA A 11 -12.49 5.80 33.17
C ALA A 11 -13.05 6.98 32.35
N MET A 12 -13.28 8.14 32.98
CA MET A 12 -13.71 9.36 32.27
C MET A 12 -12.60 9.93 31.38
N LEU A 13 -11.33 9.84 31.79
CA LEU A 13 -10.20 10.24 30.94
C LEU A 13 -10.03 9.30 29.73
N MET A 14 -10.23 7.99 29.91
CA MET A 14 -10.23 7.04 28.78
C MET A 14 -11.41 7.26 27.84
N LEU A 15 -12.61 7.54 28.36
CA LEU A 15 -13.79 7.88 27.53
C LEU A 15 -13.60 9.22 26.80
N ALA A 16 -12.97 10.21 27.42
CA ALA A 16 -12.67 11.48 26.79
C ALA A 16 -11.60 11.36 25.69
N ALA A 17 -10.63 10.44 25.85
CA ALA A 17 -9.65 10.14 24.82
C ALA A 17 -10.30 9.45 23.60
N VAL A 18 -11.32 8.60 23.82
CA VAL A 18 -12.08 7.94 22.72
C VAL A 18 -13.02 8.94 22.01
N SER A 19 -13.54 9.95 22.71
CA SER A 19 -14.41 10.97 22.09
C SER A 19 -13.62 12.06 21.33
N ALA A 20 -12.31 12.21 21.56
CA ALA A 20 -11.46 13.11 20.79
C ALA A 20 -11.11 12.57 19.38
N LEU A 21 -11.41 11.29 19.09
CA LEU A 21 -11.29 10.69 17.76
C LEU A 21 -12.51 10.97 16.86
N ALA A 22 -13.42 11.88 17.23
CA ALA A 22 -14.78 11.87 16.71
C ALA A 22 -15.06 12.85 15.54
N GLU A 23 -14.11 13.61 15.02
CA GLU A 23 -14.45 14.62 13.99
C GLU A 23 -13.66 14.51 12.67
N GLY A 24 -12.73 13.58 12.50
CA GLY A 24 -11.98 13.40 11.24
C GLY A 24 -12.32 12.08 10.52
N GLU A 25 -12.33 12.11 9.20
CA GLU A 25 -12.45 10.92 8.38
C GLU A 25 -11.25 9.98 8.65
N LEU A 26 -11.55 8.70 8.94
CA LEU A 26 -10.52 7.67 9.05
C LEU A 26 -10.17 7.14 7.66
N LYS A 27 -8.89 7.17 7.32
CA LYS A 27 -8.36 6.65 6.06
C LYS A 27 -7.45 5.47 6.35
N ILE A 28 -7.59 4.43 5.55
CA ILE A 28 -6.82 3.19 5.69
C ILE A 28 -5.86 3.09 4.51
N GLY A 29 -4.59 2.85 4.80
CA GLY A 29 -3.59 2.53 3.79
C GLY A 29 -2.88 1.23 4.11
N GLU A 30 -2.41 0.57 3.07
CA GLU A 30 -1.66 -0.67 3.15
C GLU A 30 -0.35 -0.53 2.37
N ALA A 31 0.69 -1.21 2.85
CA ALA A 31 1.95 -1.37 2.14
C ALA A 31 2.40 -2.83 2.20
N VAL A 32 2.85 -3.37 1.07
CA VAL A 32 3.64 -4.59 1.04
C VAL A 32 5.11 -4.17 1.05
N PHE A 33 5.84 -4.57 2.09
CA PHE A 33 7.13 -3.99 2.39
C PHE A 33 8.17 -5.05 2.79
N ALA A 34 9.37 -4.96 2.24
CA ALA A 34 10.50 -5.81 2.63
C ALA A 34 11.22 -5.19 3.85
N ALA A 35 10.58 -5.29 5.02
CA ALA A 35 11.12 -4.69 6.26
C ALA A 35 12.36 -5.43 6.77
N HIS A 36 12.45 -6.75 6.49
CA HIS A 36 13.51 -7.63 6.98
C HIS A 36 13.97 -8.60 5.89
N GLY A 37 15.10 -8.29 5.26
CA GLY A 37 15.77 -9.18 4.31
C GLY A 37 15.00 -9.47 3.01
N THR A 38 15.40 -10.54 2.31
CA THR A 38 14.91 -10.88 0.96
C THR A 38 14.04 -12.14 0.90
N HIS A 39 13.83 -12.82 2.04
CA HIS A 39 13.11 -14.08 2.11
C HIS A 39 11.74 -13.99 2.80
N CYS A 40 11.31 -12.78 3.08
CA CYS A 40 10.05 -12.47 3.73
C CYS A 40 9.50 -11.14 3.20
N PHE A 41 8.22 -10.92 3.40
CA PHE A 41 7.55 -9.65 3.12
C PHE A 41 6.54 -9.36 4.23
N ALA A 42 6.42 -8.10 4.58
CA ALA A 42 5.40 -7.64 5.51
C ALA A 42 4.21 -7.05 4.75
N VAL A 43 3.01 -7.34 5.24
CA VAL A 43 1.78 -6.62 4.93
C VAL A 43 1.51 -5.70 6.12
N ILE A 44 1.56 -4.42 5.87
CA ILE A 44 1.49 -3.39 6.91
C ILE A 44 0.29 -2.50 6.62
N THR A 45 -0.59 -2.34 7.60
CA THR A 45 -1.75 -1.46 7.53
C THR A 45 -1.58 -0.30 8.48
N ALA A 46 -1.94 0.91 8.06
CA ALA A 46 -2.05 2.08 8.91
C ALA A 46 -3.42 2.73 8.77
N VAL A 47 -3.96 3.22 9.87
CA VAL A 47 -5.16 4.06 9.90
C VAL A 47 -4.71 5.46 10.26
N VAL A 48 -5.11 6.43 9.43
CA VAL A 48 -4.74 7.83 9.56
C VAL A 48 -5.99 8.67 9.71
N GLN A 49 -5.97 9.59 10.65
CA GLN A 49 -6.96 10.64 10.82
C GLN A 49 -6.28 11.99 10.60
N GLU A 50 -6.73 12.73 9.61
CA GLU A 50 -6.03 13.91 9.08
C GLU A 50 -4.62 13.53 8.59
N ASP A 51 -3.59 13.80 9.38
CA ASP A 51 -2.18 13.43 9.13
C ASP A 51 -1.59 12.54 10.24
N THR A 52 -2.40 12.18 11.25
CA THR A 52 -1.97 11.45 12.45
C THR A 52 -2.28 9.96 12.33
N ILE A 53 -1.31 9.11 12.62
CA ILE A 53 -1.46 7.66 12.66
C ILE A 53 -2.22 7.29 13.94
N VAL A 54 -3.44 6.77 13.80
CA VAL A 54 -4.30 6.39 14.95
C VAL A 54 -4.30 4.90 15.22
N ALA A 55 -3.91 4.09 14.24
CA ALA A 55 -3.66 2.66 14.41
C ALA A 55 -2.64 2.18 13.37
N ALA A 56 -1.90 1.13 13.70
CA ALA A 56 -1.01 0.44 12.78
C ALA A 56 -1.02 -1.06 13.06
N HIS A 57 -0.76 -1.87 12.03
CA HIS A 57 -0.62 -3.31 12.15
C HIS A 57 0.44 -3.83 11.19
N ILE A 58 1.35 -4.65 11.73
CA ILE A 58 2.40 -5.34 11.00
C ILE A 58 2.12 -6.83 11.02
N ASP A 59 2.05 -7.47 9.88
CA ASP A 59 2.20 -8.92 9.77
C ASP A 59 3.24 -9.25 8.69
N GLU A 60 4.15 -10.15 8.99
CA GLU A 60 5.21 -10.52 8.08
C GLU A 60 5.13 -12.01 7.78
N PHE A 61 5.29 -12.36 6.51
CA PHE A 61 5.16 -13.71 5.99
C PHE A 61 6.50 -14.26 5.54
N GLN A 62 6.75 -15.52 5.91
CA GLN A 62 7.96 -16.26 5.54
C GLN A 62 7.63 -17.75 5.41
N PHE A 63 8.40 -18.46 4.58
CA PHE A 63 8.35 -19.91 4.56
C PHE A 63 9.01 -20.48 5.82
N MET A 64 8.20 -21.20 6.62
CA MET A 64 8.62 -21.80 7.91
C MET A 64 8.49 -23.31 7.85
N GLY A 65 9.54 -24.01 8.30
CA GLY A 65 9.51 -25.45 8.50
C GLY A 65 9.05 -25.80 9.91
N ASP A 66 8.58 -27.05 10.07
CA ASP A 66 8.22 -27.60 11.38
C ASP A 66 9.46 -27.81 12.25
N ARG A 67 9.26 -27.81 13.55
CA ARG A 67 10.24 -28.24 14.56
C ARG A 67 9.71 -29.47 15.27
N ALA A 68 10.57 -30.14 16.02
CA ALA A 68 10.22 -31.40 16.70
C ALA A 68 9.03 -31.28 17.65
N ASP A 69 8.81 -30.10 18.20
CA ASP A 69 7.82 -29.78 19.23
C ASP A 69 6.76 -28.77 18.78
N LEU A 70 6.90 -28.20 17.57
CA LEU A 70 6.01 -27.12 17.11
C LEU A 70 5.91 -27.10 15.59
N ALA A 71 4.70 -27.35 15.08
CA ALA A 71 4.39 -27.31 13.66
C ALA A 71 4.10 -25.89 13.19
N ALA A 72 4.57 -25.53 11.99
CA ALA A 72 4.27 -24.25 11.37
C ALA A 72 2.80 -24.19 10.92
N ILE A 73 2.13 -23.10 11.27
CA ILE A 73 0.78 -22.79 10.80
C ILE A 73 0.91 -22.01 9.49
N GLY A 74 0.42 -22.60 8.40
CA GLY A 74 0.41 -21.99 7.07
C GLY A 74 -0.77 -21.05 6.85
N VAL A 75 -0.86 -20.49 5.65
CA VAL A 75 -2.02 -19.71 5.20
C VAL A 75 -3.19 -20.65 4.97
N PRO A 76 -4.38 -20.38 5.55
CA PRO A 76 -5.55 -21.24 5.37
C PRO A 76 -5.99 -21.30 3.90
N ASN A 77 -6.36 -22.48 3.45
CA ASN A 77 -6.99 -22.72 2.16
C ASN A 77 -8.11 -23.72 2.34
N SER A 78 -9.30 -23.42 1.86
CA SER A 78 -10.48 -24.26 2.03
C SER A 78 -10.41 -25.60 1.30
N GLU A 79 -9.62 -25.71 0.23
CA GLU A 79 -9.50 -26.93 -0.58
C GLU A 79 -8.33 -27.81 -0.13
N LEU A 80 -7.17 -27.20 0.18
CA LEU A 80 -5.93 -27.90 0.53
C LEU A 80 -5.25 -27.21 1.73
N PRO A 81 -5.83 -27.25 2.93
CA PRO A 81 -5.36 -26.45 4.08
C PRO A 81 -3.92 -26.79 4.50
N ASP A 82 -3.50 -28.04 4.32
CA ASP A 82 -2.15 -28.49 4.73
C ASP A 82 -1.10 -28.30 3.64
N GLU A 83 -1.50 -28.08 2.39
CA GLU A 83 -0.59 -27.99 1.24
C GLU A 83 -0.51 -26.60 0.63
N ALA A 84 -1.43 -25.72 0.96
CA ALA A 84 -1.49 -24.37 0.39
C ALA A 84 -0.21 -23.58 0.71
N PHE A 85 0.35 -22.96 -0.33
CA PHE A 85 1.55 -22.15 -0.19
C PHE A 85 2.71 -22.88 0.53
N SER A 86 2.93 -24.15 0.18
CA SER A 86 4.02 -24.96 0.75
C SER A 86 5.14 -25.22 -0.26
N VAL A 87 6.34 -25.47 0.27
CA VAL A 87 7.47 -26.04 -0.48
C VAL A 87 7.57 -27.49 -0.10
N LYS A 88 7.66 -28.38 -1.10
CA LYS A 88 7.77 -29.84 -0.90
C LYS A 88 9.20 -30.33 -1.09
N ASN A 89 9.53 -31.40 -0.40
CA ASN A 89 10.73 -32.20 -0.63
C ASN A 89 10.55 -33.07 -1.89
N GLU A 90 11.62 -33.74 -2.35
CA GLU A 90 11.60 -34.65 -3.50
C GLU A 90 10.64 -35.84 -3.30
N ASP A 91 10.46 -36.29 -2.06
CA ASP A 91 9.55 -37.38 -1.68
C ASP A 91 8.07 -36.94 -1.55
N GLY A 92 7.76 -35.67 -1.83
CA GLY A 92 6.42 -35.09 -1.75
C GLY A 92 6.01 -34.61 -0.34
N SER A 93 6.82 -34.85 0.69
CA SER A 93 6.56 -34.34 2.03
C SER A 93 6.71 -32.81 2.09
N ILE A 94 6.00 -32.14 3.00
CA ILE A 94 6.07 -30.68 3.17
C ILE A 94 7.41 -30.34 3.86
N LYS A 95 8.18 -29.47 3.20
CA LYS A 95 9.43 -28.92 3.72
C LYS A 95 9.20 -27.67 4.56
N SER A 96 8.35 -26.76 4.05
CA SER A 96 7.98 -25.51 4.70
C SER A 96 6.67 -24.99 4.19
N LYS A 97 5.98 -24.19 5.02
CA LYS A 97 4.72 -23.52 4.70
C LYS A 97 4.94 -22.01 4.76
N LEU A 98 4.33 -21.26 3.83
CA LEU A 98 4.23 -19.82 3.98
C LEU A 98 3.35 -19.53 5.19
N GLY A 99 3.85 -18.82 6.18
CA GLY A 99 3.12 -18.52 7.39
C GLY A 99 3.41 -17.11 7.89
N SER A 100 2.42 -16.55 8.58
CA SER A 100 2.55 -15.29 9.31
C SER A 100 3.51 -15.48 10.48
N LYS A 101 4.47 -14.57 10.64
CA LYS A 101 5.35 -14.57 11.82
C LYS A 101 4.58 -14.25 13.10
N ARG A 102 3.52 -13.45 13.00
CA ARG A 102 2.67 -13.12 14.14
C ARG A 102 1.89 -14.35 14.62
N VAL A 103 1.27 -15.08 13.69
CA VAL A 103 0.55 -16.33 14.00
C VAL A 103 1.51 -17.41 14.50
N ASN A 104 2.71 -17.51 13.93
CA ASN A 104 3.75 -18.45 14.31
C ASN A 104 4.76 -17.84 15.30
N SER A 105 4.33 -16.92 16.16
CA SER A 105 5.23 -16.16 17.02
C SER A 105 6.11 -17.03 17.90
N ASP A 106 5.56 -18.08 18.51
CA ASP A 106 6.31 -19.01 19.35
C ASP A 106 7.39 -19.75 18.55
N LEU A 107 7.02 -20.32 17.40
CA LEU A 107 7.93 -21.03 16.52
C LEU A 107 9.07 -20.13 16.03
N TYR A 108 8.75 -18.94 15.53
CA TYR A 108 9.72 -18.00 15.01
C TYR A 108 10.66 -17.47 16.11
N SER A 109 10.11 -17.17 17.28
CA SER A 109 10.86 -16.61 18.42
C SER A 109 11.85 -17.60 19.03
N LEU A 110 11.67 -18.93 18.87
CA LEU A 110 12.69 -19.92 19.25
C LEU A 110 14.02 -19.72 18.49
N ASN A 111 13.95 -19.28 17.23
CA ASN A 111 15.15 -18.94 16.47
C ASN A 111 15.76 -17.62 16.93
N MET A 112 14.92 -16.62 17.24
CA MET A 112 15.37 -15.33 17.77
C MET A 112 16.05 -15.48 19.14
N GLN A 113 15.54 -16.35 20.01
CA GLN A 113 16.16 -16.65 21.31
C GLN A 113 17.60 -17.18 21.17
N ARG A 114 17.87 -17.99 20.15
CA ARG A 114 19.24 -18.47 19.85
C ARG A 114 20.19 -17.33 19.46
N ALA A 115 19.63 -16.24 18.90
CA ALA A 115 20.36 -15.02 18.58
C ALA A 115 20.39 -14.01 19.76
N GLY A 116 19.87 -14.41 20.93
CA GLY A 116 19.89 -13.61 22.15
C GLY A 116 18.66 -12.72 22.39
N SER A 117 17.63 -12.79 21.55
CA SER A 117 16.40 -12.03 21.79
C SER A 117 15.60 -12.62 22.97
N THR A 118 15.10 -11.76 23.83
CA THR A 118 14.20 -12.12 24.94
C THR A 118 12.74 -11.74 24.67
N VAL A 119 12.46 -11.08 23.54
CA VAL A 119 11.14 -10.60 23.16
C VAL A 119 10.64 -11.39 21.96
N GLN A 120 9.40 -11.87 22.04
CA GLN A 120 8.75 -12.57 20.91
C GLN A 120 8.54 -11.64 19.73
N ILE A 121 8.48 -12.21 18.52
CA ILE A 121 8.34 -11.41 17.29
C ILE A 121 7.04 -10.60 17.27
N ALA A 122 5.91 -11.18 17.69
CA ALA A 122 4.64 -10.48 17.77
C ALA A 122 4.70 -9.27 18.71
N ALA A 123 5.31 -9.45 19.89
CA ALA A 123 5.48 -8.35 20.86
C ALA A 123 6.42 -7.25 20.33
N ASN A 124 7.44 -7.61 19.55
CA ASN A 124 8.28 -6.61 18.88
C ASN A 124 7.47 -5.75 17.91
N TYR A 125 6.57 -6.37 17.11
CA TYR A 125 5.67 -5.62 16.23
C TYR A 125 4.75 -4.70 17.02
N ASP A 126 4.15 -5.19 18.12
CA ASP A 126 3.27 -4.39 18.97
C ASP A 126 3.99 -3.15 19.54
N TYR A 127 5.26 -3.26 19.93
CA TYR A 127 6.06 -2.12 20.41
C TYR A 127 6.36 -1.11 19.30
N ILE A 128 6.64 -1.57 18.08
CA ILE A 128 6.89 -0.69 16.93
C ILE A 128 5.60 0.03 16.54
N GLU A 129 4.49 -0.68 16.46
CA GLU A 129 3.16 -0.13 16.20
C GLU A 129 2.80 0.95 17.24
N ALA A 130 2.94 0.62 18.53
CA ALA A 130 2.65 1.56 19.62
C ALA A 130 3.53 2.82 19.59
N TYR A 131 4.79 2.69 19.15
CA TYR A 131 5.66 3.86 18.96
C TYR A 131 5.19 4.79 17.84
N CYS A 132 4.65 4.22 16.75
CA CYS A 132 4.20 4.98 15.59
C CYS A 132 2.83 5.63 15.81
N VAL A 133 1.96 5.00 16.60
CA VAL A 133 0.62 5.54 16.91
C VAL A 133 0.72 6.84 17.69
N GLY A 134 -0.09 7.83 17.30
CA GLY A 134 -0.12 9.18 17.86
C GLY A 134 0.87 10.15 17.22
N LYS A 135 1.72 9.69 16.29
CA LYS A 135 2.61 10.56 15.51
C LYS A 135 1.94 11.01 14.23
N THR A 136 2.24 12.20 13.79
CA THR A 136 1.95 12.62 12.43
C THR A 136 2.87 11.90 11.44
N ILE A 137 2.46 11.84 10.18
CA ILE A 137 3.29 11.25 9.10
C ILE A 137 4.64 11.97 9.04
N ALA A 138 4.68 13.30 9.16
CA ALA A 138 5.90 14.09 9.12
C ALA A 138 6.82 13.80 10.33
N GLU A 139 6.26 13.64 11.53
CA GLU A 139 7.02 13.28 12.74
C GLU A 139 7.62 11.89 12.63
N LEU A 140 6.85 10.90 12.12
CA LEU A 140 7.37 9.55 11.90
C LEU A 140 8.45 9.54 10.81
N GLU A 141 8.26 10.28 9.72
CA GLU A 141 9.25 10.39 8.65
C GLU A 141 10.57 10.99 9.14
N ALA A 142 10.50 12.06 9.91
CA ALA A 142 11.67 12.67 10.53
C ALA A 142 12.37 11.69 11.49
N ALA A 143 11.59 10.93 12.29
CA ALA A 143 12.11 9.97 13.24
C ALA A 143 12.85 8.80 12.54
N VAL A 144 12.23 8.15 11.54
CA VAL A 144 12.81 6.96 10.86
C VAL A 144 14.01 7.31 9.96
N ASN A 145 14.17 8.58 9.59
CA ASN A 145 15.31 9.09 8.84
C ASN A 145 16.40 9.67 9.75
N GLY A 146 16.11 9.84 11.05
CA GLY A 146 17.07 10.28 12.05
C GLY A 146 18.01 9.16 12.50
N GLU A 147 19.15 9.55 13.09
CA GLU A 147 20.06 8.60 13.72
C GLU A 147 19.45 8.06 15.03
N GLY A 148 19.69 6.78 15.33
CA GLY A 148 19.30 6.17 16.62
C GLY A 148 17.80 5.84 16.74
N PHE A 149 17.04 5.78 15.64
CA PHE A 149 15.62 5.42 15.69
C PHE A 149 15.35 4.09 16.41
N ALA A 150 16.13 3.06 16.13
CA ALA A 150 15.95 1.74 16.76
C ALA A 150 16.06 1.81 18.29
N ASP A 151 16.92 2.69 18.80
CA ASP A 151 17.10 2.91 20.26
C ASP A 151 15.92 3.68 20.88
N ALA A 152 15.19 4.46 20.08
CA ALA A 152 14.00 5.18 20.53
C ALA A 152 12.81 4.25 20.79
N VAL A 153 12.76 3.08 20.14
CA VAL A 153 11.76 2.02 20.38
C VAL A 153 12.30 1.06 21.44
N THR A 154 12.45 1.53 22.66
CA THR A 154 13.21 0.90 23.76
C THR A 154 12.80 -0.52 24.13
N SER A 155 11.56 -0.92 23.81
CA SER A 155 11.04 -2.27 24.11
C SER A 155 11.20 -3.26 22.98
N ALA A 156 11.49 -2.81 21.75
CA ALA A 156 11.75 -3.68 20.62
C ALA A 156 13.22 -4.11 20.59
N THR A 157 13.47 -5.35 20.24
CA THR A 157 14.81 -5.95 20.16
C THR A 157 15.20 -6.39 18.75
N LEU A 158 14.43 -5.97 17.73
CA LEU A 158 14.69 -6.31 16.33
C LEU A 158 15.78 -5.40 15.75
N ALA A 159 16.74 -6.00 15.07
CA ALA A 159 17.75 -5.24 14.31
C ALA A 159 17.11 -4.33 13.24
N ASP A 160 15.99 -4.77 12.65
CA ASP A 160 15.30 -4.10 11.56
C ASP A 160 14.09 -3.24 12.01
N THR A 161 14.05 -2.83 13.27
CA THR A 161 13.01 -1.96 13.86
C THR A 161 12.69 -0.76 12.95
N THR A 162 13.73 -0.10 12.43
CA THR A 162 13.58 1.04 11.50
C THR A 162 12.89 0.64 10.19
N GLY A 163 13.17 -0.56 9.66
CA GLY A 163 12.54 -1.09 8.43
C GLY A 163 11.04 -1.26 8.60
N TYR A 164 10.59 -1.83 9.72
CA TYR A 164 9.16 -1.99 10.00
C TYR A 164 8.44 -0.65 10.20
N ALA A 165 9.07 0.30 10.88
CA ALA A 165 8.50 1.64 11.04
C ALA A 165 8.42 2.41 9.71
N LYS A 166 9.38 2.23 8.79
CA LYS A 166 9.29 2.75 7.41
C LYS A 166 8.14 2.13 6.65
N GLY A 167 7.84 0.85 6.86
CA GLY A 167 6.66 0.20 6.29
C GLY A 167 5.34 0.79 6.82
N ILE A 168 5.26 1.14 8.12
CA ILE A 168 4.10 1.85 8.68
C ILE A 168 3.99 3.26 8.07
N LEU A 169 5.10 3.97 7.92
CA LEU A 169 5.12 5.28 7.26
C LEU A 169 4.60 5.20 5.83
N GLU A 170 5.02 4.19 5.07
CA GLU A 170 4.55 3.98 3.69
C GLU A 170 3.05 3.68 3.65
N ALA A 171 2.56 2.79 4.53
CA ALA A 171 1.14 2.52 4.66
C ALA A 171 0.34 3.79 5.02
N ALA A 172 0.86 4.62 5.93
CA ALA A 172 0.22 5.88 6.32
C ALA A 172 0.19 6.88 5.15
N LYS A 173 1.25 6.98 4.36
CA LYS A 173 1.27 7.80 3.14
C LYS A 173 0.25 7.30 2.11
N ASN A 174 0.13 5.97 1.96
CA ASN A 174 -0.84 5.35 1.07
C ASN A 174 -2.30 5.61 1.52
N ALA A 175 -2.56 5.74 2.83
CA ALA A 175 -3.87 6.14 3.34
C ALA A 175 -4.31 7.53 2.83
N LEU A 176 -3.37 8.44 2.61
CA LEU A 176 -3.61 9.78 2.10
C LEU A 176 -3.47 9.89 0.58
N ALA A 177 -3.08 8.79 -0.09
CA ALA A 177 -2.94 8.77 -1.53
C ALA A 177 -4.27 9.10 -2.21
N LYS A 178 -4.19 9.79 -3.34
CA LYS A 178 -5.36 10.16 -4.15
C LYS A 178 -5.49 9.22 -5.34
N THR A 179 -6.71 8.80 -5.60
CA THR A 179 -7.03 7.92 -6.73
C THR A 179 -7.96 8.65 -7.70
N GLY A 180 -7.55 8.70 -8.96
CA GLY A 180 -8.38 9.18 -10.06
C GLY A 180 -8.74 8.06 -11.02
N THR A 181 -9.96 8.09 -11.54
CA THR A 181 -10.43 7.14 -12.55
C THR A 181 -10.71 7.88 -13.84
N TYR A 182 -10.02 7.48 -14.90
CA TYR A 182 -10.18 8.02 -16.24
C TYR A 182 -11.01 7.06 -17.07
N THR A 183 -12.08 7.58 -17.68
CA THR A 183 -12.89 6.83 -18.63
C THR A 183 -12.58 7.34 -20.03
N PHE A 184 -11.89 6.52 -20.81
CA PHE A 184 -11.56 6.82 -22.20
C PHE A 184 -12.62 6.26 -23.15
N TYR A 185 -12.99 7.06 -24.13
CA TYR A 185 -13.82 6.67 -25.28
C TYR A 185 -13.00 6.83 -26.54
N ASN A 186 -12.92 5.80 -27.35
CA ASN A 186 -12.22 5.86 -28.63
C ASN A 186 -13.22 6.27 -29.75
N LYS A 187 -13.15 7.51 -30.16
CA LYS A 187 -13.92 8.05 -31.32
C LYS A 187 -12.98 8.49 -32.46
N THR A 188 -11.81 7.88 -32.54
CA THR A 188 -10.87 8.12 -33.67
C THR A 188 -11.34 7.50 -34.96
N GLY A 189 -12.32 6.62 -34.94
CA GLY A 189 -12.76 5.82 -36.10
C GLY A 189 -11.86 4.61 -36.38
N GLU A 190 -10.76 4.45 -35.64
CA GLU A 190 -9.78 3.40 -35.80
C GLU A 190 -9.47 2.70 -34.46
N LYS A 191 -8.76 1.60 -34.54
CA LYS A 191 -8.18 0.95 -33.37
C LYS A 191 -7.02 1.79 -32.85
N VAL A 192 -7.03 2.10 -31.54
CA VAL A 192 -5.89 2.66 -30.83
C VAL A 192 -4.97 1.53 -30.39
N THR A 193 -3.70 1.59 -30.75
CA THR A 193 -2.67 0.58 -30.49
C THR A 193 -1.77 0.93 -29.33
N GLU A 194 -1.69 2.22 -29.01
CA GLU A 194 -0.94 2.73 -27.87
C GLU A 194 -1.77 3.77 -27.12
N LEU A 195 -1.79 3.68 -25.79
CA LEU A 195 -2.40 4.66 -24.88
C LEU A 195 -1.56 4.74 -23.63
N TYR A 196 -1.02 5.91 -23.35
CA TYR A 196 -0.16 6.16 -22.19
C TYR A 196 -0.63 7.37 -21.40
N LEU A 197 -0.36 7.32 -20.10
CA LEU A 197 -0.48 8.46 -19.19
C LEU A 197 0.93 8.81 -18.71
N VAL A 198 1.48 9.89 -19.25
CA VAL A 198 2.84 10.36 -18.93
C VAL A 198 2.78 11.33 -17.77
N ASN A 199 3.53 11.05 -16.71
CA ASN A 199 3.70 11.99 -15.60
C ASN A 199 4.59 13.17 -16.05
N ASN A 200 4.04 14.38 -16.07
CA ASN A 200 4.75 15.56 -16.54
C ASN A 200 5.87 16.00 -15.59
N LYS A 201 5.82 15.64 -14.31
CA LYS A 201 6.85 15.95 -13.32
C LYS A 201 8.09 15.08 -13.49
N THR A 202 7.90 13.76 -13.75
CA THR A 202 8.98 12.78 -13.85
C THR A 202 9.35 12.42 -15.28
N GLY A 203 8.47 12.66 -16.25
CA GLY A 203 8.60 12.19 -17.63
C GLY A 203 8.31 10.68 -17.80
N GLU A 204 7.87 9.99 -16.75
CA GLU A 204 7.59 8.56 -16.79
C GLU A 204 6.38 8.27 -17.66
N LYS A 205 6.57 7.42 -18.67
CA LYS A 205 5.53 7.04 -19.64
C LYS A 205 4.57 5.95 -19.12
N GLY A 206 5.00 5.14 -18.17
CA GLY A 206 4.18 4.06 -17.61
C GLY A 206 3.89 2.93 -18.62
N ILE A 207 2.81 2.19 -18.37
CA ILE A 207 2.40 1.04 -19.20
C ILE A 207 1.56 1.47 -20.39
N ASN A 208 1.54 0.66 -21.45
CA ASN A 208 0.60 0.82 -22.55
C ASN A 208 -0.78 0.27 -22.14
N TYR A 209 -1.76 1.12 -21.93
CA TYR A 209 -3.14 0.73 -21.60
C TYR A 209 -3.94 0.19 -22.80
N ALA A 210 -3.41 0.28 -24.00
CA ALA A 210 -3.99 -0.29 -25.23
C ALA A 210 -3.18 -1.49 -25.77
N VAL A 211 -2.43 -2.21 -24.93
CA VAL A 211 -1.56 -3.33 -25.34
C VAL A 211 -2.29 -4.41 -26.12
N ASN A 212 -3.56 -4.67 -25.83
CA ASN A 212 -4.43 -5.61 -26.59
C ASN A 212 -5.26 -4.93 -27.69
N GLY A 213 -4.96 -3.65 -27.94
CA GLY A 213 -5.76 -2.77 -28.80
C GLY A 213 -7.01 -2.23 -28.10
N PHE A 214 -7.33 -1.00 -28.41
CA PHE A 214 -8.50 -0.31 -27.93
C PHE A 214 -9.38 -0.01 -29.15
N ALA A 215 -10.42 -0.83 -29.34
CA ALA A 215 -11.24 -0.81 -30.56
C ALA A 215 -11.94 0.55 -30.74
N ALA A 216 -12.25 0.89 -32.01
CA ALA A 216 -13.11 2.01 -32.30
C ALA A 216 -14.45 1.88 -31.58
N ASP A 217 -15.02 3.00 -31.14
CA ASP A 217 -16.26 3.10 -30.36
C ASP A 217 -16.27 2.33 -29.02
N ALA A 218 -15.12 1.83 -28.58
CA ALA A 218 -14.99 1.16 -27.27
C ALA A 218 -14.75 2.16 -26.13
N LYS A 219 -14.92 1.65 -24.89
CA LYS A 219 -14.64 2.32 -23.64
C LYS A 219 -13.51 1.61 -22.90
N ASN A 220 -12.60 2.35 -22.34
CA ASN A 220 -11.54 1.85 -21.45
C ASN A 220 -11.50 2.66 -20.15
N VAL A 221 -11.30 1.99 -19.03
CA VAL A 221 -11.25 2.62 -17.70
C VAL A 221 -9.88 2.40 -17.08
N ILE A 222 -9.22 3.47 -16.72
CA ILE A 222 -7.88 3.47 -16.11
C ILE A 222 -7.97 4.11 -14.74
N THR A 223 -7.54 3.40 -13.71
CA THR A 223 -7.41 3.94 -12.35
C THR A 223 -5.93 4.23 -12.06
N ARG A 224 -5.65 5.42 -11.56
CA ARG A 224 -4.32 5.85 -11.11
C ARG A 224 -4.39 6.28 -9.65
N THR A 225 -3.42 5.79 -8.88
CA THR A 225 -3.23 6.22 -7.50
C THR A 225 -1.88 6.90 -7.39
N VAL A 226 -1.85 8.05 -6.74
CA VAL A 226 -0.62 8.82 -6.50
C VAL A 226 -0.58 9.24 -5.03
N SER A 227 0.62 9.47 -4.49
CA SER A 227 0.78 10.02 -3.14
C SER A 227 0.05 11.36 -2.99
N ALA A 228 -0.27 11.76 -1.77
CA ALA A 228 -0.89 13.05 -1.52
C ALA A 228 0.02 14.20 -1.99
N GLU A 229 1.34 14.08 -1.79
CA GLU A 229 2.34 15.05 -2.23
C GLU A 229 2.38 15.16 -3.76
N ASP A 230 2.37 14.04 -4.47
CA ASP A 230 2.38 14.03 -5.93
C ASP A 230 1.05 14.47 -6.54
N ALA A 231 -0.07 14.35 -5.80
CA ALA A 231 -1.36 14.81 -6.25
C ALA A 231 -1.48 16.35 -6.25
N GLU A 232 -0.70 17.02 -5.41
CA GLU A 232 -0.61 18.48 -5.44
C GLU A 232 0.16 18.94 -6.69
N GLY A 233 -0.51 19.65 -7.57
CA GLY A 233 0.06 20.04 -8.86
C GLY A 233 0.26 18.89 -9.85
N TYR A 234 -0.38 17.73 -9.60
CA TYR A 234 -0.30 16.59 -10.50
C TYR A 234 -0.79 16.94 -11.89
N SER A 235 0.06 16.74 -12.87
CA SER A 235 -0.33 16.86 -14.26
C SER A 235 0.22 15.70 -15.08
N MET A 236 -0.52 15.29 -16.10
CA MET A 236 -0.08 14.25 -17.00
C MET A 236 -0.43 14.58 -18.45
N THR A 237 0.26 13.93 -19.36
CA THR A 237 -0.04 13.98 -20.78
C THR A 237 -0.61 12.63 -21.21
N VAL A 238 -1.79 12.66 -21.84
CA VAL A 238 -2.34 11.53 -22.57
C VAL A 238 -1.63 11.45 -23.91
N LEU A 239 -1.03 10.32 -24.23
CA LEU A 239 -0.48 10.01 -25.54
C LEU A 239 -1.23 8.79 -26.10
N PHE A 240 -1.66 8.87 -27.36
CA PHE A 240 -2.24 7.71 -28.03
C PHE A 240 -1.79 7.63 -29.49
N LYS A 241 -1.83 6.40 -30.04
CA LYS A 241 -1.50 6.11 -31.41
C LYS A 241 -2.53 5.19 -32.02
N THR A 242 -3.00 5.50 -33.22
CA THR A 242 -3.94 4.66 -33.98
C THR A 242 -3.21 3.66 -34.86
N GLU A 243 -3.99 2.70 -35.41
CA GLU A 243 -3.47 1.68 -36.31
C GLU A 243 -2.91 2.27 -37.63
N SER A 244 -3.47 3.37 -38.14
CA SER A 244 -2.93 4.10 -39.30
C SER A 244 -1.65 4.90 -38.98
N GLY A 245 -1.25 4.98 -37.68
CA GLY A 245 -0.08 5.69 -37.25
C GLY A 245 -0.31 7.16 -36.81
N TYR A 246 -1.57 7.61 -36.78
CA TYR A 246 -1.87 8.91 -36.18
C TYR A 246 -1.50 8.94 -34.71
N GLU A 247 -0.83 10.00 -34.28
CA GLU A 247 -0.43 10.21 -32.89
C GLU A 247 -1.12 11.46 -32.32
N GLY A 248 -1.84 11.26 -31.21
CA GLY A 248 -2.49 12.34 -30.46
C GLY A 248 -1.81 12.53 -29.11
N SER A 249 -1.69 13.80 -28.70
CA SER A 249 -1.10 14.18 -27.41
C SER A 249 -1.89 15.31 -26.79
N PHE A 250 -2.21 15.19 -25.49
CA PHE A 250 -2.89 16.24 -24.76
C PHE A 250 -2.54 16.24 -23.27
N PRO A 251 -2.12 17.38 -22.69
CA PRO A 251 -1.89 17.51 -21.25
C PRO A 251 -3.22 17.60 -20.49
N THR A 252 -3.30 16.88 -19.39
CA THR A 252 -4.37 17.00 -18.38
C THR A 252 -3.78 17.53 -17.09
N LEU A 253 -4.55 18.29 -16.32
CA LEU A 253 -4.01 19.04 -15.18
C LEU A 253 -4.32 18.42 -13.81
N HIS A 254 -5.11 17.32 -13.77
CA HIS A 254 -5.60 16.80 -12.49
C HIS A 254 -5.72 15.27 -12.50
N ILE A 255 -5.63 14.69 -11.30
CA ILE A 255 -5.98 13.29 -11.06
C ILE A 255 -7.48 13.17 -10.76
N GLU A 256 -8.31 13.62 -11.66
CA GLU A 256 -9.77 13.68 -11.45
C GLU A 256 -10.48 12.58 -12.24
N VAL A 257 -11.70 12.29 -11.79
CA VAL A 257 -12.64 11.47 -12.54
C VAL A 257 -13.12 12.30 -13.72
N ALA A 258 -12.57 12.05 -14.90
CA ALA A 258 -12.96 12.74 -16.12
C ALA A 258 -13.21 11.75 -17.25
N PRO A 259 -14.33 11.88 -17.99
CA PRO A 259 -14.46 11.23 -19.28
C PRO A 259 -13.52 11.90 -20.27
N ILE A 260 -12.80 11.11 -21.06
CA ILE A 260 -11.88 11.56 -22.11
C ILE A 260 -12.22 10.86 -23.40
N THR A 261 -12.62 11.61 -24.42
CA THR A 261 -12.87 11.08 -25.75
C THR A 261 -11.68 11.34 -26.65
N LEU A 262 -11.07 10.29 -27.17
CA LEU A 262 -10.02 10.35 -28.18
C LEU A 262 -10.67 10.60 -29.55
N LEU A 263 -10.20 11.60 -30.28
CA LEU A 263 -10.76 12.03 -31.55
C LEU A 263 -9.77 11.78 -32.70
N ALA A 264 -10.31 11.56 -33.90
CA ALA A 264 -9.53 11.56 -35.13
C ALA A 264 -8.88 12.94 -35.33
N ALA A 265 -7.73 12.94 -36.03
CA ALA A 265 -7.14 14.20 -36.48
C ALA A 265 -8.10 14.89 -37.44
N ASP A 266 -8.50 16.10 -37.09
CA ASP A 266 -9.12 16.97 -38.09
C ASP A 266 -7.99 17.80 -38.73
N ALA A 267 -7.54 17.31 -39.89
CA ALA A 267 -6.46 17.95 -40.65
C ALA A 267 -6.84 19.37 -41.16
N MET A 268 -8.11 19.72 -41.14
CA MET A 268 -8.57 21.01 -41.64
C MET A 268 -8.73 22.10 -40.58
N THR A 269 -9.05 21.72 -39.35
CA THR A 269 -9.37 22.66 -38.28
C THR A 269 -8.29 22.78 -37.20
N GLY A 270 -7.29 21.89 -37.19
CA GLY A 270 -6.31 21.80 -36.10
C GLY A 270 -6.94 21.48 -34.76
N ALA A 271 -8.08 20.75 -34.77
CA ALA A 271 -8.83 20.44 -33.57
C ALA A 271 -8.00 19.62 -32.59
N THR A 272 -8.26 19.82 -31.32
CA THR A 272 -7.69 19.05 -30.22
C THR A 272 -8.01 17.57 -30.41
N ALA A 273 -7.02 16.71 -30.30
CA ALA A 273 -7.18 15.27 -30.42
C ALA A 273 -8.01 14.62 -29.29
N ILE A 274 -8.49 15.39 -28.35
CA ILE A 274 -9.18 14.96 -27.12
C ILE A 274 -10.33 15.91 -26.79
N SER A 275 -11.44 15.34 -26.31
CA SER A 275 -12.55 16.06 -25.68
C SER A 275 -12.75 15.55 -24.28
N PHE A 276 -13.02 16.45 -23.32
CA PHE A 276 -13.36 16.15 -21.93
C PHE A 276 -14.87 15.97 -21.74
N ALA A 277 -15.50 15.21 -22.60
CA ALA A 277 -16.90 14.85 -22.53
C ALA A 277 -17.07 13.34 -22.75
N PRO A 278 -18.16 12.73 -22.25
CA PRO A 278 -18.53 11.38 -22.68
C PRO A 278 -18.77 11.38 -24.20
N ALA A 279 -18.42 10.27 -24.83
CA ALA A 279 -18.88 10.05 -26.21
C ALA A 279 -20.40 9.80 -26.19
N GLU A 280 -21.15 10.55 -26.97
CA GLU A 280 -22.54 10.28 -27.29
C GLU A 280 -22.66 9.09 -28.28
#